data_50263fb5e1a67edd032806b6b378e409
#
_entry.id   50263fb5e1a67edd032806b6b378e409
#
_cell.length_a   1.000
_cell.length_b   1.000
_cell.length_c   1.000
_cell.angle_alpha   90.00
_cell.angle_beta   90.00
_cell.angle_gamma   90.00
#
_symmetry.space_group_name_H-M   'P 1'
#
loop_
_entity.id
_entity.type
_entity.pdbx_description
1 polymer ?
#
loop_
_entity_poly.entity_id
_entity_poly.type
_entity_poly.pdbx_seq_one_letter_code
_entity_poly.pdbx_strand_id
1 'polypeptide(L)'
;KQRTNDSDRDSNWNPVWARWPQDSEMLVYGPLYGLGYWSNMIFPSAGAGLDIAKNHRINIYGGPMFCATQDHLGGGNGSDYQGVLGVARYDFPIWKNPNEGGIGEIFGHILAECFQPGDYYASDRTAYFFRWEIYATF
;
A
#
# COMPACT_ATOMS: atom_id res chain seq x y z
N LYS A 1 6.32 -44.14 0.87
CA LYS A 1 5.49 -43.00 1.36
C LYS A 1 5.30 -42.10 0.17
N GLN A 2 4.16 -42.19 -0.51
CA GLN A 2 3.73 -41.26 -1.53
C GLN A 2 3.51 -39.89 -0.86
N ARG A 3 4.30 -38.89 -1.26
CA ARG A 3 3.91 -37.50 -1.09
C ARG A 3 2.74 -37.28 -2.03
N THR A 4 1.56 -37.18 -1.50
CA THR A 4 0.44 -36.60 -2.22
C THR A 4 0.82 -35.14 -2.43
N ASN A 5 1.07 -34.78 -3.69
CA ASN A 5 1.13 -33.37 -4.11
C ASN A 5 -0.27 -32.80 -3.84
N ASP A 6 -0.39 -32.09 -2.76
CA ASP A 6 -1.58 -31.33 -2.38
C ASP A 6 -1.56 -30.00 -3.17
N SER A 7 -1.44 -30.14 -4.50
CA SER A 7 -1.39 -29.00 -5.44
C SER A 7 -2.72 -28.25 -5.56
N ASP A 8 -3.78 -28.78 -4.93
CA ASP A 8 -5.12 -28.20 -4.98
C ASP A 8 -5.51 -27.41 -3.72
N ARG A 9 -4.62 -27.31 -2.74
CA ARG A 9 -4.83 -26.44 -1.59
C ARG A 9 -4.13 -25.10 -1.86
N ASP A 10 -4.92 -24.10 -2.20
CA ASP A 10 -4.50 -22.72 -2.06
C ASP A 10 -4.32 -22.44 -0.55
N SER A 11 -3.07 -22.52 -0.10
CA SER A 11 -2.71 -22.23 1.29
C SER A 11 -2.58 -20.72 1.55
N ASN A 12 -2.78 -19.91 0.53
CA ASN A 12 -2.75 -18.48 0.65
C ASN A 12 -3.98 -17.99 1.40
N TRP A 13 -3.76 -17.13 2.37
CA TRP A 13 -4.85 -16.44 3.04
C TRP A 13 -5.57 -15.54 2.02
N ASN A 14 -6.82 -15.85 1.74
CA ASN A 14 -7.65 -15.05 0.85
C ASN A 14 -8.50 -14.08 1.68
N PRO A 15 -8.22 -12.78 1.64
CA PRO A 15 -8.90 -11.79 2.44
C PRO A 15 -10.28 -11.40 1.85
N VAL A 16 -11.16 -12.37 1.55
CA VAL A 16 -12.46 -12.13 0.93
C VAL A 16 -13.27 -11.08 1.70
N TRP A 17 -13.06 -10.99 3.01
CA TRP A 17 -13.74 -10.06 3.90
C TRP A 17 -12.83 -9.00 4.50
N ALA A 18 -11.54 -9.02 4.17
CA ALA A 18 -10.64 -8.00 4.64
C ALA A 18 -10.90 -6.68 3.91
N ARG A 19 -10.94 -5.61 4.67
CA ARG A 19 -10.84 -4.28 4.12
C ARG A 19 -9.52 -4.19 3.34
N TRP A 20 -9.56 -3.63 2.16
CA TRP A 20 -8.34 -3.36 1.38
C TRP A 20 -7.29 -2.73 2.28
N PRO A 21 -6.06 -3.24 2.32
CA PRO A 21 -5.01 -2.59 3.09
C PRO A 21 -4.86 -1.16 2.56
N GLN A 22 -5.00 -0.21 3.46
CA GLN A 22 -4.88 1.21 3.13
C GLN A 22 -3.43 1.70 3.22
N ASP A 23 -2.49 0.75 3.28
CA ASP A 23 -1.08 1.07 3.50
C ASP A 23 -0.39 1.57 2.22
N SER A 24 -0.91 1.23 1.04
CA SER A 24 -0.36 1.69 -0.23
C SER A 24 -1.39 1.60 -1.35
N GLU A 25 -1.56 2.70 -2.07
CA GLU A 25 -2.40 2.77 -3.25
C GLU A 25 -1.71 2.16 -4.47
N MET A 26 -0.39 2.27 -4.55
CA MET A 26 0.39 1.67 -5.63
C MET A 26 0.21 0.16 -5.66
N LEU A 27 0.15 -0.49 -4.50
CA LEU A 27 -0.11 -1.91 -4.40
C LEU A 27 -1.54 -2.26 -4.80
N VAL A 28 -2.51 -1.33 -4.64
CA VAL A 28 -3.91 -1.54 -5.02
C VAL A 28 -4.12 -1.38 -6.53
N TYR A 29 -3.58 -0.32 -7.11
CA TYR A 29 -3.86 0.07 -8.49
C TYR A 29 -2.73 -0.24 -9.45
N GLY A 30 -1.57 -0.61 -8.95
CA GLY A 30 -0.43 -0.93 -9.77
C GLY A 30 -0.71 -2.11 -10.69
N PRO A 31 -0.24 -2.07 -11.93
CA PRO A 31 -0.24 -3.23 -12.83
C PRO A 31 0.70 -4.32 -12.33
N LEU A 32 1.35 -4.11 -11.20
CA LEU A 32 2.09 -5.12 -10.48
C LEU A 32 1.11 -6.17 -9.94
N TYR A 33 0.47 -6.75 -10.92
CA TYR A 33 -0.11 -8.05 -10.91
C TYR A 33 -0.81 -8.48 -9.65
N GLY A 34 -2.01 -8.10 -9.68
CA GLY A 34 -2.97 -8.95 -9.07
C GLY A 34 -3.05 -8.74 -7.60
N LEU A 35 -4.08 -8.18 -7.27
CA LEU A 35 -4.83 -8.23 -6.04
C LEU A 35 -4.72 -9.55 -5.26
N GLY A 36 -4.30 -10.63 -5.89
CA GLY A 36 -4.04 -11.92 -5.25
C GLY A 36 -2.74 -11.97 -4.44
N TYR A 37 -1.84 -11.03 -4.64
CA TYR A 37 -0.50 -11.11 -4.02
C TYR A 37 -0.43 -10.48 -2.62
N TRP A 38 -1.46 -9.81 -2.18
CA TRP A 38 -1.56 -9.32 -0.81
C TRP A 38 -1.56 -10.44 0.23
N SER A 39 -1.95 -11.63 -0.18
CA SER A 39 -1.96 -12.81 0.68
C SER A 39 -0.58 -13.38 0.94
N ASN A 40 0.42 -12.97 0.16
CA ASN A 40 1.79 -13.49 0.22
C ASN A 40 2.82 -12.38 0.47
N MET A 41 2.47 -11.41 1.33
CA MET A 41 3.32 -10.27 1.61
C MET A 41 3.59 -10.12 3.09
N ILE A 42 4.86 -9.92 3.44
CA ILE A 42 5.32 -9.50 4.75
C ILE A 42 5.90 -8.10 4.58
N PHE A 43 5.31 -7.11 5.23
CA PHE A 43 5.70 -5.70 5.14
C PHE A 43 5.99 -5.12 6.52
N PRO A 44 7.18 -5.37 7.12
CA PRO A 44 7.59 -4.66 8.30
C PRO A 44 7.84 -3.19 7.96
N SER A 45 6.95 -2.31 8.37
CA SER A 45 7.03 -0.90 8.09
C SER A 45 7.26 -0.08 9.36
N ALA A 46 7.95 1.04 9.21
CA ALA A 46 8.09 2.06 10.24
C ALA A 46 7.81 3.43 9.65
N GLY A 47 7.33 4.35 10.48
CA GLY A 47 7.00 5.68 10.03
C GLY A 47 6.82 6.67 11.15
N ALA A 48 6.64 7.92 10.75
CA ALA A 48 6.39 9.03 11.65
C ALA A 48 5.36 9.98 11.06
N GLY A 49 4.57 10.60 11.94
CA GLY A 49 3.65 11.67 11.59
C GLY A 49 4.03 12.95 12.31
N LEU A 50 3.95 14.08 11.61
CA LEU A 50 4.26 15.40 12.13
C LEU A 50 3.09 16.34 11.84
N ASP A 51 2.57 16.96 12.88
CA ASP A 51 1.62 18.06 12.78
C ASP A 51 2.41 19.37 12.64
N ILE A 52 2.46 19.92 11.43
CA ILE A 52 3.25 21.12 11.09
C ILE A 52 2.49 22.43 11.35
N ALA A 53 1.15 22.34 11.36
CA ALA A 53 0.25 23.43 11.70
C ALA A 53 -1.11 22.85 12.12
N LYS A 54 -2.03 23.72 12.54
CA LYS A 54 -3.40 23.29 12.88
C LYS A 54 -4.06 22.61 11.69
N ASN A 55 -4.40 21.32 11.85
CA ASN A 55 -5.01 20.47 10.83
C ASN A 55 -4.12 20.20 9.58
N HIS A 56 -2.82 20.47 9.67
CA HIS A 56 -1.84 20.13 8.64
C HIS A 56 -0.94 19.01 9.16
N ARG A 57 -0.99 17.86 8.52
CA ARG A 57 -0.26 16.68 8.95
C ARG A 57 0.52 16.04 7.81
N ILE A 58 1.77 15.75 8.07
CA ILE A 58 2.61 14.93 7.19
C ILE A 58 2.80 13.57 7.86
N ASN A 59 2.55 12.50 7.10
CA ASN A 59 2.86 11.13 7.50
C ASN A 59 3.84 10.56 6.49
N ILE A 60 4.90 9.95 6.97
CA ILE A 60 5.89 9.26 6.14
C ILE A 60 6.11 7.89 6.75
N TYR A 61 6.02 6.85 5.96
CA TYR A 61 6.32 5.49 6.38
C TYR A 61 6.87 4.68 5.22
N GLY A 62 7.47 3.56 5.54
CA GLY A 62 8.01 2.65 4.55
C GLY A 62 8.74 1.48 5.17
N GLY A 63 9.20 0.58 4.35
CA GLY A 63 9.93 -0.59 4.78
C GLY A 63 10.20 -1.58 3.67
N PRO A 64 10.96 -2.62 3.97
CA PRO A 64 11.20 -3.72 3.06
C PRO A 64 9.97 -4.61 2.94
N MET A 65 9.80 -5.21 1.78
CA MET A 65 8.73 -6.15 1.48
C MET A 65 9.31 -7.51 1.12
N PHE A 66 8.70 -8.55 1.66
CA PHE A 66 9.10 -9.94 1.42
C PHE A 66 7.87 -10.78 1.08
N CYS A 67 8.06 -11.85 0.30
CA CYS A 67 7.03 -12.86 0.17
C CYS A 67 7.10 -13.86 1.34
N ALA A 68 5.94 -14.30 1.82
CA ALA A 68 5.83 -15.28 2.89
C ALA A 68 6.14 -16.69 2.41
N THR A 69 5.84 -16.96 1.15
CA THR A 69 6.14 -18.22 0.47
C THR A 69 6.67 -17.92 -0.91
N GLN A 70 7.67 -18.68 -1.36
CA GLN A 70 8.13 -18.64 -2.75
C GLN A 70 7.05 -19.24 -3.64
N ASP A 71 6.12 -18.41 -4.06
CA ASP A 71 5.04 -18.85 -4.92
C ASP A 71 5.44 -18.70 -6.40
N HIS A 72 5.22 -19.74 -7.17
CA HIS A 72 5.59 -19.80 -8.57
C HIS A 72 4.74 -18.90 -9.48
N LEU A 73 3.70 -18.28 -8.94
CA LEU A 73 2.78 -17.41 -9.69
C LEU A 73 3.34 -16.03 -9.99
N GLY A 74 4.37 -15.58 -9.31
CA GLY A 74 4.92 -14.23 -9.43
C GLY A 74 6.16 -14.09 -10.30
N GLY A 75 6.66 -15.16 -10.88
CA GLY A 75 7.87 -15.10 -11.71
C GLY A 75 9.13 -14.77 -10.90
N GLY A 76 9.10 -15.05 -9.59
CA GLY A 76 10.23 -14.78 -8.70
C GLY A 76 11.49 -15.49 -9.16
N ASN A 77 12.59 -14.76 -9.21
CA ASN A 77 13.93 -15.27 -9.52
C ASN A 77 14.49 -16.15 -8.37
N GLY A 78 13.63 -16.73 -7.55
CA GLY A 78 14.02 -17.53 -6.37
C GLY A 78 14.36 -16.68 -5.12
N SER A 79 14.13 -15.36 -5.17
CA SER A 79 14.30 -14.46 -4.03
C SER A 79 12.98 -14.21 -3.31
N ASP A 80 13.03 -14.10 -1.99
CA ASP A 80 11.89 -13.69 -1.16
C ASP A 80 11.76 -12.17 -1.06
N TYR A 81 12.78 -11.43 -1.48
CA TYR A 81 12.85 -10.00 -1.35
C TYR A 81 12.11 -9.29 -2.48
N GLN A 82 10.94 -8.74 -2.17
CA GLN A 82 10.11 -8.01 -3.12
C GLN A 82 10.58 -6.57 -3.36
N GLY A 83 11.26 -5.94 -2.40
CA GLY A 83 11.75 -4.59 -2.58
C GLY A 83 11.53 -3.69 -1.37
N VAL A 84 11.54 -2.37 -1.60
CA VAL A 84 11.27 -1.34 -0.60
C VAL A 84 10.16 -0.43 -1.05
N LEU A 85 9.17 -0.22 -0.19
CA LEU A 85 8.10 0.75 -0.37
C LEU A 85 8.30 1.94 0.56
N GLY A 86 8.19 3.14 0.01
CA GLY A 86 8.10 4.39 0.74
C GLY A 86 6.83 5.14 0.40
N VAL A 87 6.16 5.68 1.41
CA VAL A 87 4.90 6.41 1.30
C VAL A 87 5.01 7.73 2.05
N ALA A 88 4.58 8.81 1.41
CA ALA A 88 4.45 10.13 2.02
C ALA A 88 3.03 10.65 1.76
N ARG A 89 2.37 11.10 2.81
CA ARG A 89 1.03 11.69 2.74
C ARG A 89 1.00 13.01 3.48
N TYR A 90 0.40 14.01 2.83
CA TYR A 90 0.14 15.31 3.41
C TYR A 90 -1.35 15.60 3.42
N ASP A 91 -1.92 15.78 4.61
CA ASP A 91 -3.31 16.16 4.84
C ASP A 91 -3.39 17.64 5.18
N PHE A 92 -4.34 18.37 4.59
CA PHE A 92 -4.51 19.81 4.79
C PHE A 92 -5.97 20.24 4.70
N PRO A 93 -6.38 21.25 5.49
CA PRO A 93 -7.70 21.86 5.39
C PRO A 93 -7.72 22.80 4.16
N ILE A 94 -8.82 22.78 3.42
CA ILE A 94 -9.07 23.72 2.33
C ILE A 94 -10.05 24.80 2.82
N TRP A 95 -11.10 24.37 3.51
CA TRP A 95 -12.14 25.28 3.98
C TRP A 95 -12.87 24.67 5.17
N LYS A 96 -13.26 25.54 6.10
CA LYS A 96 -14.07 25.19 7.27
C LYS A 96 -15.24 26.17 7.38
N ASN A 97 -16.44 25.61 7.50
CA ASN A 97 -17.63 26.44 7.72
C ASN A 97 -17.61 27.06 9.13
N PRO A 98 -17.66 28.38 9.25
CA PRO A 98 -17.76 29.01 10.56
C PRO A 98 -19.16 28.89 11.18
N ASN A 99 -20.18 28.55 10.40
CA ASN A 99 -21.58 28.47 10.81
C ASN A 99 -22.04 26.99 10.84
N GLU A 100 -22.92 26.65 11.74
CA GLU A 100 -23.54 25.34 11.79
C GLU A 100 -24.57 25.23 10.65
N GLY A 101 -24.35 24.27 9.75
CA GLY A 101 -25.26 23.91 8.66
C GLY A 101 -24.59 23.79 7.30
N GLY A 102 -25.05 22.84 6.50
CA GLY A 102 -24.51 22.57 5.17
C GLY A 102 -23.19 21.81 5.18
N ILE A 103 -22.30 22.11 4.23
CA ILE A 103 -20.95 21.52 4.19
C ILE A 103 -20.17 22.01 5.42
N GLY A 104 -19.72 21.10 6.27
CA GLY A 104 -19.01 21.43 7.49
C GLY A 104 -17.55 21.81 7.22
N GLU A 105 -16.81 20.95 6.53
CA GLU A 105 -15.39 21.13 6.26
C GLU A 105 -15.01 20.53 4.90
N ILE A 106 -14.02 21.13 4.23
CA ILE A 106 -13.40 20.62 3.02
C ILE A 106 -11.92 20.38 3.33
N PHE A 107 -11.48 19.18 3.08
CA PHE A 107 -10.10 18.74 3.27
C PHE A 107 -9.50 18.27 1.95
N GLY A 108 -8.18 18.35 1.86
CA GLY A 108 -7.43 17.73 0.81
C GLY A 108 -6.34 16.83 1.36
N HIS A 109 -5.93 15.86 0.55
CA HIS A 109 -4.66 15.19 0.78
C HIS A 109 -3.90 14.96 -0.51
N ILE A 110 -2.59 14.90 -0.37
CA ILE A 110 -1.64 14.52 -1.40
C ILE A 110 -0.92 13.27 -0.92
N LEU A 111 -0.86 12.26 -1.75
CA LEU A 111 -0.16 11.01 -1.51
C LEU A 111 0.90 10.80 -2.59
N ALA A 112 2.10 10.49 -2.19
CA ALA A 112 3.19 10.08 -3.06
C ALA A 112 3.77 8.77 -2.57
N GLU A 113 3.99 7.84 -3.48
CA GLU A 113 4.58 6.54 -3.19
C GLU A 113 5.73 6.25 -4.14
N CYS A 114 6.72 5.55 -3.63
CA CYS A 114 7.88 5.10 -4.38
C CYS A 114 8.15 3.64 -4.01
N PHE A 115 8.21 2.78 -5.00
CA PHE A 115 8.55 1.38 -4.82
C PHE A 115 9.80 1.04 -5.62
N GLN A 116 10.85 0.62 -4.92
CA GLN A 116 12.05 0.08 -5.53
C GLN A 116 11.95 -1.45 -5.52
N PRO A 117 11.79 -2.10 -6.68
CA PRO A 117 11.73 -3.55 -6.77
C PRO A 117 13.02 -4.20 -6.26
N GLY A 118 12.86 -5.37 -5.65
CA GLY A 118 13.94 -6.26 -5.27
C GLY A 118 14.11 -7.42 -6.27
N ASP A 119 14.98 -8.35 -5.92
CA ASP A 119 15.35 -9.50 -6.76
C ASP A 119 14.19 -10.48 -7.05
N TYR A 120 13.07 -10.33 -6.36
CA TYR A 120 11.83 -11.08 -6.63
C TYR A 120 11.29 -10.78 -8.04
N TYR A 121 11.44 -9.54 -8.51
CA TYR A 121 10.94 -9.12 -9.82
C TYR A 121 12.03 -9.20 -10.90
N ALA A 122 11.61 -9.46 -12.12
CA ALA A 122 12.51 -9.46 -13.28
C ALA A 122 12.95 -8.05 -13.69
N SER A 123 12.28 -7.01 -13.19
CA SER A 123 12.59 -5.61 -13.51
C SER A 123 13.02 -4.87 -12.25
N ASP A 124 14.07 -4.09 -12.37
CA ASP A 124 14.62 -3.21 -11.33
C ASP A 124 14.10 -1.76 -11.40
N ARG A 125 13.13 -1.50 -12.30
CA ARG A 125 12.60 -0.16 -12.53
C ARG A 125 11.78 0.29 -11.33
N THR A 126 12.19 1.40 -10.72
CA THR A 126 11.44 2.08 -9.66
C THR A 126 10.07 2.51 -10.17
N ALA A 127 9.05 2.21 -9.40
CA ALA A 127 7.68 2.64 -9.66
C ALA A 127 7.32 3.83 -8.75
N TYR A 128 6.53 4.75 -9.29
CA TYR A 128 6.04 5.91 -8.56
C TYR A 128 4.52 5.98 -8.70
N PHE A 129 3.87 6.41 -7.64
CA PHE A 129 2.44 6.69 -7.63
C PHE A 129 2.21 8.05 -6.99
N PHE A 130 1.26 8.79 -7.55
CA PHE A 130 0.86 10.08 -7.03
C PHE A 130 -0.66 10.20 -7.11
N ARG A 131 -1.27 10.62 -6.00
CA ARG A 131 -2.71 10.87 -5.90
C ARG A 131 -2.96 12.16 -5.12
N TRP A 132 -3.99 12.87 -5.49
CA TRP A 132 -4.58 13.93 -4.71
C TRP A 132 -6.08 13.73 -4.60
N GLU A 133 -6.64 14.09 -3.48
CA GLU A 133 -8.08 13.99 -3.23
C GLU A 133 -8.58 15.22 -2.49
N ILE A 134 -9.84 15.55 -2.75
CA ILE A 134 -10.61 16.55 -2.00
C ILE A 134 -11.87 15.85 -1.52
N TYR A 135 -12.18 16.00 -0.25
CA TYR A 135 -13.38 15.45 0.36
C TYR A 135 -14.07 16.48 1.25
N ALA A 136 -15.39 16.40 1.31
CA ALA A 136 -16.23 17.28 2.11
C ALA A 136 -17.01 16.47 3.14
N THR A 137 -17.16 17.03 4.34
CA THR A 137 -18.06 16.52 5.39
C THR A 137 -19.29 17.40 5.46
N PHE A 138 -20.46 16.77 5.66
CA PHE A 138 -21.77 17.44 5.74
C PHE A 138 -22.34 17.30 7.14
#